data_d4bcd457c3f145cde6f60078b639afef
#
_entry.id   d4bcd457c3f145cde6f60078b639afef
#
_cell.length_a   1.000
_cell.length_b   1.000
_cell.length_c   1.000
_cell.angle_alpha   90.00
_cell.angle_beta   90.00
_cell.angle_gamma   90.00
#
_symmetry.space_group_name_H-M   'P 1'
#
loop_
_entity.id
_entity.type
_entity.pdbx_description
1 polymer ?
#
loop_
_entity_poly.entity_id
_entity_poly.type
_entity_poly.pdbx_seq_one_letter_code
_entity_poly.pdbx_strand_id
1 'polypeptide(L)' 'MEELIKYLSEKLKVDASTITPTSHLIDDLDSDDWTNLEVIIEVGEKWNRPITDEEAGTIETVQDIFDIINN' A
#
# COMPACT_ATOMS: atom_id res chain seq x y z
N MET A 1 7.92 0.88 8.49
CA MET A 1 6.55 0.36 8.44
C MET A 1 5.51 1.33 8.99
N GLU A 2 5.81 2.03 10.06
CA GLU A 2 4.84 2.98 10.65
C GLU A 2 4.43 4.10 9.70
N GLU A 3 5.39 4.67 8.99
CA GLU A 3 5.10 5.73 8.02
C GLU A 3 4.20 5.23 6.88
N LEU A 4 4.44 4.01 6.43
CA LEU A 4 3.64 3.41 5.37
C LEU A 4 2.20 3.19 5.86
N ILE A 5 2.05 2.66 7.06
CA ILE A 5 0.73 2.42 7.64
C ILE A 5 -0.02 3.74 7.81
N LYS A 6 0.65 4.77 8.30
CA LYS A 6 0.04 6.09 8.45
C LYS A 6 -0.40 6.64 7.09
N TYR A 7 0.46 6.53 6.10
CA TYR A 7 0.15 7.01 4.75
C TYR A 7 -1.07 6.29 4.18
N LEU A 8 -1.10 4.96 4.32
CA LEU A 8 -2.21 4.17 3.82
C LEU A 8 -3.51 4.50 4.56
N SER A 9 -3.44 4.72 5.87
CA SER A 9 -4.63 5.06 6.65
C SER A 9 -5.26 6.37 6.16
N GLU A 10 -4.43 7.35 5.83
CA GLU A 10 -4.92 8.62 5.30
C GLU A 10 -5.50 8.47 3.90
N LYS A 11 -4.83 7.72 3.05
CA LYS A 11 -5.28 7.54 1.66
C LYS A 11 -6.53 6.68 1.54
N LEU A 12 -6.62 5.64 2.34
CA LEU A 12 -7.75 4.72 2.31
C LEU A 12 -8.86 5.10 3.29
N LYS A 13 -8.62 6.14 4.09
CA LYS A 13 -9.58 6.64 5.09
C LYS A 13 -10.01 5.55 6.07
N VAL A 14 -9.03 4.76 6.51
CA VAL A 14 -9.25 3.74 7.53
C VAL A 14 -8.35 4.05 8.72
N ASP A 15 -8.71 3.50 9.87
CA ASP A 15 -7.96 3.71 11.10
C ASP A 15 -6.61 3.00 11.03
N ALA A 16 -5.53 3.71 11.33
CA ALA A 16 -4.19 3.11 11.29
C ALA A 16 -4.08 1.89 12.20
N SER A 17 -4.83 1.86 13.30
CA SER A 17 -4.82 0.74 14.23
C SER A 17 -5.38 -0.55 13.62
N THR A 18 -6.12 -0.44 12.52
CA THR A 18 -6.66 -1.62 11.83
C THR A 18 -5.74 -2.15 10.76
N ILE A 19 -4.67 -1.42 10.45
CA ILE A 19 -3.73 -1.80 9.39
C ILE A 19 -2.55 -2.55 9.99
N THR A 20 -2.31 -3.75 9.49
CA THR A 20 -1.16 -4.57 9.90
C THR A 20 -0.36 -4.96 8.66
N PRO A 21 0.89 -5.42 8.81
CA PRO A 21 1.66 -5.86 7.64
C PRO A 21 0.99 -6.97 6.85
N THR A 22 0.16 -7.80 7.50
CA THR A 22 -0.53 -8.89 6.84
C THR A 22 -1.90 -8.48 6.30
N SER A 23 -2.34 -7.24 6.52
CA SER A 23 -3.63 -6.76 6.01
C SER A 23 -3.66 -6.81 4.49
N HIS A 24 -4.70 -7.41 3.95
CA HIS A 24 -4.92 -7.48 2.51
C HIS A 24 -5.56 -6.18 2.04
N LEU A 25 -4.96 -5.53 1.04
CA LEU A 25 -5.42 -4.20 0.62
C LEU A 25 -6.87 -4.17 0.16
N ILE A 26 -7.27 -5.17 -0.61
CA ILE A 26 -8.62 -5.21 -1.15
C ILE A 26 -9.60 -5.85 -0.17
N ASP A 27 -9.23 -6.99 0.40
CA ASP A 27 -10.14 -7.76 1.26
C ASP A 27 -10.28 -7.17 2.66
N ASP A 28 -9.18 -6.69 3.25
CA ASP A 28 -9.18 -6.21 4.63
C ASP A 28 -9.34 -4.70 4.75
N LEU A 29 -8.80 -3.94 3.80
CA LEU A 29 -8.82 -2.48 3.84
C LEU A 29 -9.86 -1.86 2.91
N ASP A 30 -10.65 -2.72 2.28
CA ASP A 30 -11.82 -2.32 1.47
C ASP A 30 -11.48 -1.33 0.34
N SER A 31 -10.28 -1.44 -0.23
CA SER A 31 -9.93 -0.63 -1.40
C SER A 31 -10.35 -1.37 -2.67
N ASP A 32 -10.74 -0.61 -3.69
CA ASP A 32 -11.04 -1.22 -4.99
C ASP A 32 -9.77 -1.26 -5.84
N ASP A 33 -9.83 -1.94 -6.99
CA ASP A 33 -8.67 -2.11 -7.86
C ASP A 33 -8.08 -0.77 -8.30
N TRP A 34 -8.93 0.18 -8.62
CA TRP A 34 -8.49 1.50 -9.09
C TRP A 34 -7.77 2.27 -7.99
N THR A 35 -8.41 2.38 -6.82
CA THR A 35 -7.84 3.07 -5.67
C THR A 35 -6.54 2.42 -5.24
N ASN A 36 -6.51 1.08 -5.24
CA ASN A 36 -5.33 0.33 -4.87
C ASN A 36 -4.15 0.67 -5.78
N LEU A 37 -4.38 0.71 -7.08
CA LEU A 37 -3.33 1.04 -8.05
C LEU A 37 -2.82 2.46 -7.84
N GLU A 38 -3.72 3.42 -7.66
CA GLU A 38 -3.34 4.81 -7.40
C GLU A 38 -2.49 4.95 -6.16
N VAL A 39 -2.89 4.31 -5.08
CA VAL A 39 -2.17 4.37 -3.81
C VAL A 39 -0.78 3.77 -3.95
N ILE A 40 -0.67 2.65 -4.65
CA ILE A 40 0.63 2.00 -4.86
C ILE A 40 1.58 2.91 -5.65
N ILE A 41 1.08 3.57 -6.68
CA ILE A 41 1.90 4.48 -7.47
C ILE A 41 2.33 5.67 -6.62
N GLU A 42 1.43 6.24 -5.84
CA GLU A 42 1.75 7.37 -4.95
C GLU A 42 2.77 6.98 -3.88
N VAL A 43 2.67 5.78 -3.34
CA VAL A 43 3.65 5.26 -2.38
C VAL A 43 5.03 5.22 -3.02
N GLY A 44 5.12 4.73 -4.25
CA GLY A 44 6.39 4.70 -4.97
C GLY A 44 7.00 6.07 -5.13
N GLU A 45 6.19 7.07 -5.43
CA GLU A 45 6.65 8.45 -5.55
C GLU A 45 7.10 9.03 -4.21
N LYS A 46 6.33 8.78 -3.16
CA LYS A 46 6.64 9.31 -1.83
C LYS A 46 7.96 8.77 -1.28
N TRP A 47 8.22 7.49 -1.50
CA TRP A 47 9.45 6.85 -1.02
C TRP A 47 10.57 6.87 -2.04
N ASN A 48 10.39 7.59 -3.14
CA ASN A 48 11.41 7.72 -4.19
C ASN A 48 11.85 6.36 -4.74
N ARG A 49 10.92 5.44 -4.83
CA ARG A 49 11.14 4.11 -5.38
C ARG A 49 9.98 3.80 -6.32
N PRO A 50 10.08 4.19 -7.61
CA PRO A 50 8.99 3.96 -8.56
C PRO A 50 8.59 2.48 -8.60
N ILE A 51 7.29 2.25 -8.59
CA ILE A 51 6.73 0.90 -8.64
C ILE A 51 6.15 0.67 -10.04
N THR A 52 6.62 -0.37 -10.71
CA THR A 52 6.14 -0.69 -12.05
C THR A 52 4.76 -1.34 -12.01
N ASP A 53 4.09 -1.36 -13.15
CA ASP A 53 2.78 -2.01 -13.25
C ASP A 53 2.88 -3.50 -12.91
N GLU A 54 3.98 -4.14 -13.31
CA GLU A 54 4.21 -5.55 -12.99
C GLU A 54 4.33 -5.76 -11.48
N GLU A 55 5.10 -4.91 -10.82
CA GLU A 55 5.26 -4.98 -9.38
C GLU A 55 3.94 -4.72 -8.67
N ALA A 56 3.21 -3.72 -9.14
CA ALA A 56 1.90 -3.41 -8.57
C ALA A 56 0.95 -4.59 -8.65
N GLY A 57 1.02 -5.37 -9.73
CA GLY A 57 0.19 -6.55 -9.90
C GLY A 57 0.48 -7.68 -8.93
N THR A 58 1.66 -7.67 -8.30
CA THR A 58 2.03 -8.70 -7.33
C THR A 58 1.72 -8.29 -5.89
N ILE A 59 1.34 -7.04 -5.67
CA ILE A 59 1.07 -6.53 -4.34
C ILE A 59 -0.32 -6.93 -3.89
N GLU A 60 -0.41 -7.61 -2.76
CA GLU A 60 -1.67 -8.02 -2.17
C GLU A 60 -1.81 -7.48 -0.74
N THR A 61 -0.70 -7.39 -0.01
CA THR A 61 -0.71 -6.98 1.39
C THR A 61 0.16 -5.74 1.60
N VAL A 62 0.03 -5.14 2.78
CA VAL A 62 0.86 -4.00 3.17
C VAL A 62 2.33 -4.40 3.19
N GLN A 63 2.63 -5.63 3.65
CA GLN A 63 4.02 -6.12 3.68
C GLN A 63 4.63 -6.17 2.28
N ASP A 64 3.83 -6.52 1.26
CA ASP A 64 4.31 -6.55 -0.12
C ASP A 64 4.77 -5.18 -0.58
N ILE A 65 4.01 -4.14 -0.23
CA ILE A 65 4.40 -2.76 -0.55
C ILE A 65 5.69 -2.40 0.17
N PHE A 66 5.76 -2.72 1.46
CA PHE A 66 6.91 -2.40 2.29
C PHE A 66 8.18 -3.05 1.74
N ASP A 67 8.08 -4.30 1.31
CA ASP A 67 9.23 -5.02 0.75
C ASP A 67 9.74 -4.35 -0.52
N ILE A 68 8.85 -3.86 -1.36
CA ILE A 68 9.23 -3.21 -2.60
C ILE A 68 9.91 -1.87 -2.34
N ILE A 69 9.35 -1.04 -1.47
CA ILE A 69 9.92 0.29 -1.22
C ILE A 69 11.23 0.25 -0.43
N ASN A 70 11.53 -0.86 0.22
CA ASN A 70 12.79 -1.04 0.94
C ASN A 70 13.84 -1.82 0.15
N ASN A 71 13.56 -2.11 -1.07
CA ASN A 71 14.45 -2.92 -1.89
C ASN A 71 15.41 -2.08 -2.72
#